data_4fbebbb9a5aeba17f41614dcb0124710
#
_entry.id   4fbebbb9a5aeba17f41614dcb0124710
#
_cell.length_a   1.000
_cell.length_b   1.000
_cell.length_c   1.000
_cell.angle_alpha   90.00
_cell.angle_beta   90.00
_cell.angle_gamma   90.00
#
_symmetry.space_group_name_H-M   'P 1'
#
loop_
_entity.id
_entity.type
_entity.pdbx_description
1 polymer ?
#
loop_
_entity_poly.entity_id
_entity_poly.type
_entity_poly.pdbx_seq_one_letter_code
_entity_poly.pdbx_strand_id
1 'polypeptide(L)'
;MKLSLSVLVLLLTLSPAVFSQQQEPQHKLVEFHMALLKHGPKWTAAENTETNRLHEAHVKYVLSLLDSGKAVIAGPFTDGGETDGVFVFRAKSAAEAKTWAEADPTVAAGIHIVEMHPWWSEDIFRKRSEPVKLVPTYLVFLTRGEKWTPEKTPATEEIQKGHMANINRLAEMKKLVAAGPFGDDGQLRGIFVFRVVSLDEAKALTAGDPAVQAGRLAMEIHQWMVPDGILP
;
A
#
# COMPACT_ATOMS: atom_id res chain seq x y z
N MET A 1 -56.10 -23.83 63.95
CA MET A 1 -54.86 -24.15 63.34
C MET A 1 -54.90 -23.62 61.92
N LYS A 2 -54.33 -22.43 61.65
CA LYS A 2 -54.24 -21.86 60.24
C LYS A 2 -52.81 -22.02 59.75
N LEU A 3 -52.60 -22.84 58.73
CA LEU A 3 -51.32 -22.94 58.02
C LEU A 3 -51.22 -21.77 57.03
N SER A 4 -50.23 -20.94 57.21
CA SER A 4 -49.83 -19.95 56.25
C SER A 4 -48.79 -20.57 55.25
N LEU A 5 -49.15 -20.60 53.96
CA LEU A 5 -48.29 -21.02 52.86
C LEU A 5 -47.50 -19.81 52.36
N SER A 6 -46.19 -19.77 52.68
CA SER A 6 -45.29 -18.73 52.16
C SER A 6 -44.82 -19.13 50.76
N VAL A 7 -45.21 -18.37 49.71
CA VAL A 7 -44.71 -18.52 48.37
C VAL A 7 -43.40 -17.75 48.24
N LEU A 8 -42.30 -18.45 47.99
CA LEU A 8 -41.00 -17.90 47.74
C LEU A 8 -40.89 -17.57 46.23
N VAL A 9 -40.95 -16.26 45.89
CA VAL A 9 -40.73 -15.80 44.50
C VAL A 9 -39.24 -15.67 44.26
N LEU A 10 -38.71 -16.56 43.43
CA LEU A 10 -37.31 -16.52 42.98
C LEU A 10 -37.18 -15.52 41.82
N LEU A 11 -36.69 -14.32 42.10
CA LEU A 11 -36.34 -13.32 41.07
C LEU A 11 -35.05 -13.73 40.35
N LEU A 12 -35.18 -14.28 39.15
CA LEU A 12 -34.05 -14.44 38.21
C LEU A 12 -33.67 -13.07 37.67
N THR A 13 -32.56 -12.50 38.13
CA THR A 13 -31.94 -11.33 37.52
C THR A 13 -31.16 -11.75 36.27
N LEU A 14 -31.75 -11.50 35.07
CA LEU A 14 -30.99 -11.55 33.82
C LEU A 14 -30.00 -10.38 33.83
N SER A 15 -28.71 -10.65 33.96
CA SER A 15 -27.67 -9.67 33.68
C SER A 15 -27.60 -9.43 32.18
N PRO A 16 -27.69 -8.18 31.69
CA PRO A 16 -27.46 -7.93 30.28
C PRO A 16 -25.98 -8.24 29.95
N ALA A 17 -25.77 -9.15 29.02
CA ALA A 17 -24.45 -9.36 28.43
C ALA A 17 -24.04 -8.05 27.72
N VAL A 18 -23.08 -7.34 28.31
CA VAL A 18 -22.46 -6.18 27.67
C VAL A 18 -21.62 -6.74 26.52
N PHE A 19 -22.15 -6.72 25.30
CA PHE A 19 -21.35 -6.88 24.10
C PHE A 19 -20.42 -5.67 24.01
N SER A 20 -19.17 -5.86 24.45
CA SER A 20 -18.10 -4.92 24.14
C SER A 20 -17.98 -4.86 22.62
N GLN A 21 -18.46 -3.77 22.02
CA GLN A 21 -18.08 -3.42 20.64
C GLN A 21 -16.57 -3.16 20.69
N GLN A 22 -15.78 -4.13 20.24
CA GLN A 22 -14.38 -3.88 19.91
C GLN A 22 -14.37 -2.78 18.85
N GLN A 23 -14.00 -1.56 19.25
CA GLN A 23 -13.68 -0.50 18.31
C GLN A 23 -12.53 -1.02 17.44
N GLU A 24 -12.79 -1.12 16.13
CA GLU A 24 -11.71 -1.39 15.17
C GLU A 24 -10.61 -0.33 15.35
N PRO A 25 -9.33 -0.74 15.28
CA PRO A 25 -8.23 0.21 15.40
C PRO A 25 -8.41 1.31 14.36
N GLN A 26 -8.52 2.55 14.81
CA GLN A 26 -8.59 3.70 13.91
C GLN A 26 -7.17 3.94 13.36
N HIS A 27 -6.92 3.48 12.13
CA HIS A 27 -5.69 3.76 11.41
C HIS A 27 -5.64 5.25 11.04
N LYS A 28 -4.64 5.97 11.56
CA LYS A 28 -4.43 7.37 11.19
C LYS A 28 -3.70 7.44 9.85
N LEU A 29 -4.47 7.59 8.79
CA LEU A 29 -3.91 7.75 7.45
C LEU A 29 -3.45 9.19 7.23
N VAL A 30 -2.33 9.35 6.54
CA VAL A 30 -1.82 10.61 6.01
C VAL A 30 -1.67 10.50 4.49
N GLU A 31 -1.75 11.64 3.81
CA GLU A 31 -1.59 11.69 2.37
C GLU A 31 -0.10 11.70 2.00
N PHE A 32 0.25 10.82 1.08
CA PHE A 32 1.49 10.79 0.34
C PHE A 32 1.20 10.96 -1.15
N HIS A 33 2.24 11.23 -1.92
CA HIS A 33 2.14 11.30 -3.38
C HIS A 33 3.05 10.22 -3.99
N MET A 34 2.45 9.22 -4.62
CA MET A 34 3.17 8.15 -5.30
C MET A 34 3.43 8.54 -6.75
N ALA A 35 4.68 8.41 -7.20
CA ALA A 35 5.06 8.55 -8.60
C ALA A 35 5.49 7.19 -9.14
N LEU A 36 4.82 6.73 -10.18
CA LEU A 36 5.22 5.56 -10.95
C LEU A 36 6.17 6.02 -12.06
N LEU A 37 7.37 5.42 -12.11
CA LEU A 37 8.33 5.65 -13.18
C LEU A 37 8.05 4.65 -14.30
N LYS A 38 7.41 5.13 -15.37
CA LYS A 38 7.08 4.34 -16.55
C LYS A 38 8.07 4.59 -17.67
N HIS A 39 8.17 3.65 -18.59
CA HIS A 39 8.98 3.82 -19.80
C HIS A 39 8.57 5.07 -20.56
N GLY A 40 9.54 5.94 -20.81
CA GLY A 40 9.37 7.17 -21.57
C GLY A 40 9.69 6.97 -23.06
N PRO A 41 9.53 8.00 -23.89
CA PRO A 41 9.74 7.90 -25.33
C PRO A 41 11.19 7.61 -25.76
N LYS A 42 12.16 7.80 -24.85
CA LYS A 42 13.58 7.48 -25.08
C LYS A 42 14.05 6.29 -24.25
N TRP A 43 13.12 5.53 -23.70
CA TRP A 43 13.48 4.33 -22.94
C TRP A 43 14.18 3.31 -23.83
N THR A 44 15.16 2.63 -23.28
CA THR A 44 15.90 1.57 -23.95
C THR A 44 16.48 0.61 -22.93
N ALA A 45 16.42 -0.67 -23.22
CA ALA A 45 17.10 -1.71 -22.43
C ALA A 45 18.62 -1.78 -22.72
N ALA A 46 19.13 -1.01 -23.70
CA ALA A 46 20.54 -1.05 -24.07
C ALA A 46 21.39 -0.30 -23.05
N GLU A 47 22.39 -0.97 -22.52
CA GLU A 47 23.42 -0.38 -21.67
C GLU A 47 24.50 0.28 -22.54
N ASN A 48 24.77 1.54 -22.28
CA ASN A 48 25.84 2.32 -22.90
C ASN A 48 26.33 3.40 -21.93
N THR A 49 27.37 4.13 -22.32
CA THR A 49 27.97 5.16 -21.45
C THR A 49 26.98 6.21 -20.99
N GLU A 50 26.05 6.63 -21.85
CA GLU A 50 25.06 7.67 -21.51
C GLU A 50 23.96 7.12 -20.58
N THR A 51 23.41 5.92 -20.87
CA THR A 51 22.40 5.30 -20.00
C THR A 51 22.98 4.99 -18.62
N ASN A 52 24.24 4.53 -18.55
CA ASN A 52 24.92 4.26 -17.28
C ASN A 52 25.14 5.57 -16.47
N ARG A 53 25.57 6.65 -17.14
CA ARG A 53 25.73 7.97 -16.51
C ARG A 53 24.42 8.51 -15.95
N LEU A 54 23.32 8.36 -16.71
CA LEU A 54 21.98 8.78 -16.27
C LEU A 54 21.49 7.92 -15.11
N HIS A 55 21.74 6.62 -15.14
CA HIS A 55 21.40 5.71 -14.03
C HIS A 55 22.13 6.09 -12.74
N GLU A 56 23.45 6.34 -12.82
CA GLU A 56 24.23 6.80 -11.66
C GLU A 56 23.69 8.13 -11.09
N ALA A 57 23.33 9.07 -11.97
CA ALA A 57 22.76 10.34 -11.56
C ALA A 57 21.37 10.17 -10.90
N HIS A 58 20.54 9.27 -11.46
CA HIS A 58 19.26 8.86 -10.88
C HIS A 58 19.43 8.30 -9.46
N VAL A 59 20.31 7.32 -9.29
CA VAL A 59 20.56 6.72 -7.95
C VAL A 59 21.00 7.77 -6.94
N LYS A 60 21.91 8.67 -7.30
CA LYS A 60 22.33 9.79 -6.43
C LYS A 60 21.15 10.70 -6.07
N TYR A 61 20.28 10.98 -7.04
CA TYR A 61 19.10 11.80 -6.83
C TYR A 61 18.10 11.13 -5.89
N VAL A 62 17.79 9.84 -6.10
CA VAL A 62 16.93 9.03 -5.23
C VAL A 62 17.43 9.06 -3.78
N LEU A 63 18.73 8.83 -3.58
CA LEU A 63 19.33 8.86 -2.24
C LEU A 63 19.20 10.24 -1.60
N SER A 64 19.39 11.34 -2.35
CA SER A 64 19.21 12.69 -1.84
C SER A 64 17.78 13.00 -1.39
N LEU A 65 16.78 12.45 -2.11
CA LEU A 65 15.37 12.59 -1.75
C LEU A 65 15.03 11.82 -0.47
N LEU A 66 15.58 10.61 -0.32
CA LEU A 66 15.41 9.79 0.89
C LEU A 66 16.09 10.44 2.10
N ASP A 67 17.33 10.94 1.94
CA ASP A 67 18.09 11.56 3.02
C ASP A 67 17.49 12.89 3.50
N SER A 68 16.90 13.65 2.58
CA SER A 68 16.18 14.88 2.92
C SER A 68 14.76 14.64 3.46
N GLY A 69 14.26 13.41 3.44
CA GLY A 69 12.89 13.06 3.84
C GLY A 69 11.80 13.51 2.87
N LYS A 70 12.18 14.01 1.68
CA LYS A 70 11.23 14.33 0.59
C LYS A 70 10.58 13.08 0.05
N ALA A 71 11.36 12.03 -0.23
CA ALA A 71 10.84 10.69 -0.45
C ALA A 71 10.90 9.90 0.87
N VAL A 72 9.82 9.21 1.20
CA VAL A 72 9.76 8.33 2.37
C VAL A 72 10.18 6.90 2.04
N ILE A 73 9.98 6.47 0.79
CA ILE A 73 10.46 5.21 0.25
C ILE A 73 10.55 5.35 -1.28
N ALA A 74 11.53 4.69 -1.88
CA ALA A 74 11.70 4.59 -3.32
C ALA A 74 12.46 3.32 -3.66
N GLY A 75 12.24 2.79 -4.85
CA GLY A 75 13.00 1.65 -5.33
C GLY A 75 12.50 1.09 -6.65
N PRO A 76 13.34 0.28 -7.34
CA PRO A 76 13.01 -0.32 -8.61
C PRO A 76 12.14 -1.57 -8.46
N PHE A 77 11.35 -1.85 -9.49
CA PHE A 77 10.80 -3.17 -9.75
C PHE A 77 11.84 -4.02 -10.49
N THR A 78 11.77 -5.35 -10.31
CA THR A 78 12.75 -6.28 -10.90
C THR A 78 12.11 -7.33 -11.82
N ASP A 79 10.85 -7.10 -12.21
CA ASP A 79 10.04 -8.02 -13.01
C ASP A 79 9.98 -7.67 -14.51
N GLY A 80 10.63 -6.56 -14.92
CA GLY A 80 10.77 -6.19 -16.33
C GLY A 80 9.50 -5.68 -17.00
N GLY A 81 8.55 -5.15 -16.22
CA GLY A 81 7.34 -4.51 -16.72
C GLY A 81 7.58 -3.12 -17.35
N GLU A 82 6.49 -2.42 -17.73
CA GLU A 82 6.55 -1.05 -18.26
C GLU A 82 6.80 0.02 -17.17
N THR A 83 6.66 -0.37 -15.90
CA THR A 83 6.95 0.48 -14.74
C THR A 83 8.24 0.00 -14.11
N ASP A 84 9.27 0.84 -14.13
CA ASP A 84 10.60 0.49 -13.61
C ASP A 84 10.71 0.66 -12.08
N GLY A 85 9.81 1.39 -11.45
CA GLY A 85 9.81 1.57 -10.01
C GLY A 85 8.88 2.67 -9.52
N VAL A 86 8.96 2.96 -8.23
CA VAL A 86 8.13 3.98 -7.60
C VAL A 86 8.90 4.88 -6.64
N PHE A 87 8.45 6.13 -6.53
CA PHE A 87 8.71 7.02 -5.41
C PHE A 87 7.45 7.22 -4.59
N VAL A 88 7.59 7.38 -3.29
CA VAL A 88 6.53 7.86 -2.41
C VAL A 88 7.03 9.13 -1.71
N PHE A 89 6.38 10.25 -2.00
CA PHE A 89 6.78 11.57 -1.52
C PHE A 89 5.94 12.02 -0.34
N ARG A 90 6.61 12.63 0.64
CA ARG A 90 6.00 13.44 1.70
C ARG A 90 6.01 14.90 1.26
N ALA A 91 5.15 15.26 0.35
CA ALA A 91 5.03 16.62 -0.19
C ALA A 91 3.79 17.33 0.35
N LYS A 92 3.80 18.66 0.33
CA LYS A 92 2.65 19.47 0.76
C LYS A 92 1.55 19.53 -0.29
N SER A 93 1.86 19.14 -1.52
CA SER A 93 0.91 19.11 -2.64
C SER A 93 1.39 18.18 -3.75
N ALA A 94 0.46 17.73 -4.59
CA ALA A 94 0.77 16.96 -5.80
C ALA A 94 1.72 17.72 -6.76
N ALA A 95 1.59 19.05 -6.86
CA ALA A 95 2.46 19.87 -7.71
C ALA A 95 3.91 19.87 -7.18
N GLU A 96 4.12 19.95 -5.87
CA GLU A 96 5.44 19.87 -5.27
C GLU A 96 6.06 18.48 -5.48
N ALA A 97 5.30 17.41 -5.25
CA ALA A 97 5.74 16.03 -5.49
C ALA A 97 6.12 15.81 -6.96
N LYS A 98 5.28 16.31 -7.89
CA LYS A 98 5.55 16.24 -9.32
C LYS A 98 6.83 16.96 -9.71
N THR A 99 7.08 18.14 -9.15
CA THR A 99 8.33 18.89 -9.38
C THR A 99 9.55 18.07 -8.96
N TRP A 100 9.47 17.36 -7.83
CA TRP A 100 10.58 16.49 -7.41
C TRP A 100 10.72 15.26 -8.30
N ALA A 101 9.63 14.65 -8.73
CA ALA A 101 9.68 13.49 -9.63
C ALA A 101 10.25 13.87 -11.01
N GLU A 102 9.84 15.02 -11.58
CA GLU A 102 10.30 15.51 -12.89
C GLU A 102 11.75 16.01 -12.88
N ALA A 103 12.31 16.34 -11.72
CA ALA A 103 13.72 16.70 -11.57
C ALA A 103 14.68 15.48 -11.58
N ASP A 104 14.15 14.26 -11.59
CA ASP A 104 14.96 13.05 -11.76
C ASP A 104 15.68 13.07 -13.11
N PRO A 105 17.01 12.80 -13.14
CA PRO A 105 17.80 12.84 -14.38
C PRO A 105 17.27 11.95 -15.51
N THR A 106 16.69 10.80 -15.19
CA THR A 106 16.11 9.89 -16.19
C THR A 106 14.77 10.40 -16.74
N VAL A 107 13.99 11.06 -15.91
CA VAL A 107 12.73 11.73 -16.32
C VAL A 107 13.05 12.96 -17.16
N ALA A 108 13.97 13.82 -16.70
CA ALA A 108 14.41 15.00 -17.45
C ALA A 108 15.01 14.65 -18.82
N ALA A 109 15.68 13.50 -18.93
CA ALA A 109 16.20 13.00 -20.20
C ALA A 109 15.13 12.35 -21.11
N GLY A 110 13.93 12.06 -20.59
CA GLY A 110 12.84 11.40 -21.33
C GLY A 110 12.98 9.87 -21.43
N ILE A 111 13.86 9.28 -20.62
CA ILE A 111 13.93 7.83 -20.45
C ILE A 111 12.72 7.32 -19.68
N HIS A 112 12.35 8.02 -18.60
CA HIS A 112 11.12 7.76 -17.88
C HIS A 112 10.11 8.90 -18.04
N ILE A 113 8.84 8.57 -17.85
CA ILE A 113 7.75 9.50 -17.57
C ILE A 113 7.20 9.17 -16.18
N VAL A 114 6.55 10.15 -15.55
CA VAL A 114 5.97 9.96 -14.23
C VAL A 114 4.45 10.00 -14.28
N GLU A 115 3.81 9.02 -13.66
CA GLU A 115 2.38 9.02 -13.38
C GLU A 115 2.19 9.21 -11.89
N MET A 116 1.41 10.24 -11.50
CA MET A 116 1.27 10.67 -10.10
C MET A 116 -0.08 10.25 -9.53
N HIS A 117 -0.07 9.70 -8.31
CA HIS A 117 -1.28 9.32 -7.58
C HIS A 117 -1.22 9.80 -6.14
N PRO A 118 -2.29 10.42 -5.61
CA PRO A 118 -2.43 10.65 -4.18
C PRO A 118 -2.66 9.29 -3.49
N TRP A 119 -1.85 8.98 -2.49
CA TRP A 119 -1.91 7.72 -1.76
C TRP A 119 -2.05 7.97 -0.26
N TRP A 120 -2.99 7.31 0.38
CA TRP A 120 -3.25 7.43 1.80
C TRP A 120 -2.73 6.18 2.53
N SER A 121 -1.88 6.37 3.54
CA SER A 121 -1.31 5.29 4.34
C SER A 121 -0.99 5.76 5.75
N GLU A 122 -0.77 4.82 6.67
CA GLU A 122 -0.12 5.14 7.94
C GLU A 122 1.31 5.63 7.70
N ASP A 123 1.75 6.57 8.52
CA ASP A 123 3.12 7.07 8.47
C ASP A 123 4.06 6.16 9.26
N ILE A 124 4.45 5.07 8.63
CA ILE A 124 5.28 4.00 9.22
C ILE A 124 6.74 4.07 8.79
N PHE A 125 7.06 4.97 7.87
CA PHE A 125 8.36 5.01 7.20
C PHE A 125 9.46 5.51 8.15
N ARG A 126 10.61 4.84 8.10
CA ARG A 126 11.78 5.10 8.93
C ARG A 126 12.94 5.59 8.07
N LYS A 127 13.99 6.06 8.73
CA LYS A 127 15.25 6.34 8.04
C LYS A 127 15.88 5.01 7.60
N ARG A 128 16.38 4.97 6.35
CA ARG A 128 17.10 3.82 5.80
C ARG A 128 18.36 3.47 6.59
N SER A 129 18.80 2.23 6.52
CA SER A 129 20.07 1.78 7.07
C SER A 129 21.27 2.24 6.24
N GLU A 130 22.42 2.37 6.88
CA GLU A 130 23.71 2.65 6.25
C GLU A 130 24.68 1.48 6.49
N PRO A 131 25.45 1.02 5.50
CA PRO A 131 25.41 1.44 4.09
C PRO A 131 24.11 1.05 3.41
N VAL A 132 23.80 1.67 2.26
CA VAL A 132 22.58 1.37 1.50
C VAL A 132 22.61 -0.09 1.04
N LYS A 133 21.59 -0.84 1.45
CA LYS A 133 21.33 -2.20 0.99
C LYS A 133 19.87 -2.29 0.54
N LEU A 134 19.62 -2.82 -0.63
CA LEU A 134 18.26 -3.08 -1.10
C LEU A 134 17.81 -4.47 -0.63
N VAL A 135 16.57 -4.54 -0.16
CA VAL A 135 15.92 -5.79 0.26
C VAL A 135 14.63 -5.99 -0.54
N PRO A 136 14.28 -7.24 -0.90
CA PRO A 136 13.07 -7.50 -1.64
C PRO A 136 11.83 -7.36 -0.77
N THR A 137 10.81 -6.73 -1.34
CA THR A 137 9.42 -6.71 -0.90
C THR A 137 8.53 -6.99 -2.09
N TYR A 138 7.21 -7.11 -1.87
CA TYR A 138 6.26 -7.23 -2.97
C TYR A 138 5.23 -6.12 -2.84
N LEU A 139 5.17 -5.25 -3.86
CA LEU A 139 4.15 -4.24 -3.99
C LEU A 139 3.04 -4.80 -4.88
N VAL A 140 1.81 -4.73 -4.40
CA VAL A 140 0.62 -5.13 -5.14
C VAL A 140 -0.22 -3.90 -5.42
N PHE A 141 -0.43 -3.57 -6.68
CA PHE A 141 -1.47 -2.65 -7.08
C PHE A 141 -2.81 -3.37 -7.08
N LEU A 142 -3.75 -2.84 -6.33
CA LEU A 142 -5.15 -3.25 -6.38
C LEU A 142 -5.85 -2.36 -7.40
N THR A 143 -6.34 -2.95 -8.47
CA THR A 143 -7.01 -2.25 -9.57
C THR A 143 -8.51 -2.51 -9.56
N ARG A 144 -9.28 -1.76 -10.35
CA ARG A 144 -10.70 -2.09 -10.57
C ARG A 144 -10.81 -3.45 -11.24
N GLY A 145 -11.51 -4.38 -10.59
CA GLY A 145 -11.82 -5.69 -11.14
C GLY A 145 -13.04 -5.66 -12.07
N GLU A 146 -13.33 -6.77 -12.71
CA GLU A 146 -14.43 -6.89 -13.68
C GLU A 146 -15.82 -6.58 -13.10
N LYS A 147 -15.99 -6.78 -11.78
CA LYS A 147 -17.24 -6.50 -11.05
C LYS A 147 -17.16 -5.23 -10.21
N TRP A 148 -16.20 -4.34 -10.54
CA TRP A 148 -16.13 -3.05 -9.88
C TRP A 148 -17.37 -2.21 -10.17
N THR A 149 -17.92 -1.59 -9.13
CA THR A 149 -18.96 -0.58 -9.22
C THR A 149 -18.72 0.52 -8.18
N PRO A 150 -19.06 1.78 -8.44
CA PRO A 150 -18.92 2.86 -7.46
C PRO A 150 -20.03 2.83 -6.41
N GLU A 151 -21.14 2.10 -6.64
CA GLU A 151 -22.32 2.11 -5.78
C GLU A 151 -22.04 1.45 -4.44
N LYS A 152 -22.50 2.10 -3.38
CA LYS A 152 -22.56 1.56 -2.03
C LYS A 152 -23.87 0.80 -1.86
N THR A 153 -23.78 -0.50 -1.77
CA THR A 153 -24.89 -1.39 -1.46
C THR A 153 -24.54 -2.23 -0.23
N PRO A 154 -25.51 -2.84 0.47
CA PRO A 154 -25.20 -3.73 1.59
C PRO A 154 -24.19 -4.84 1.21
N ALA A 155 -24.26 -5.36 -0.01
CA ALA A 155 -23.32 -6.37 -0.50
C ALA A 155 -21.89 -5.80 -0.65
N THR A 156 -21.74 -4.59 -1.24
CA THR A 156 -20.42 -3.98 -1.41
C THR A 156 -19.83 -3.51 -0.07
N GLU A 157 -20.67 -3.12 0.88
CA GLU A 157 -20.24 -2.76 2.24
C GLU A 157 -19.74 -4.00 3.01
N GLU A 158 -20.39 -5.16 2.88
CA GLU A 158 -19.92 -6.40 3.51
C GLU A 158 -18.60 -6.87 2.89
N ILE A 159 -18.44 -6.77 1.57
CA ILE A 159 -17.14 -7.04 0.91
C ILE A 159 -16.06 -6.12 1.44
N GLN A 160 -16.33 -4.81 1.56
CA GLN A 160 -15.38 -3.84 2.09
C GLN A 160 -14.99 -4.15 3.54
N LYS A 161 -15.95 -4.53 4.37
CA LYS A 161 -15.69 -4.97 5.75
C LYS A 161 -14.79 -6.20 5.80
N GLY A 162 -15.04 -7.17 4.94
CA GLY A 162 -14.19 -8.35 4.81
C GLY A 162 -12.76 -8.00 4.35
N HIS A 163 -12.63 -7.07 3.39
CA HIS A 163 -11.34 -6.53 2.92
C HIS A 163 -10.56 -5.88 4.08
N MET A 164 -11.18 -5.00 4.87
CA MET A 164 -10.55 -4.37 6.02
C MET A 164 -10.14 -5.39 7.10
N ALA A 165 -10.98 -6.37 7.38
CA ALA A 165 -10.66 -7.45 8.31
C ALA A 165 -9.45 -8.27 7.82
N ASN A 166 -9.34 -8.52 6.51
CA ASN A 166 -8.18 -9.19 5.92
C ASN A 166 -6.90 -8.36 6.05
N ILE A 167 -6.96 -7.04 5.80
CA ILE A 167 -5.83 -6.11 6.00
C ILE A 167 -5.32 -6.22 7.45
N ASN A 168 -6.21 -6.10 8.43
CA ASN A 168 -5.84 -6.16 9.84
C ASN A 168 -5.20 -7.52 10.18
N ARG A 169 -5.79 -8.63 9.75
CA ARG A 169 -5.25 -9.98 9.95
C ARG A 169 -3.85 -10.13 9.35
N LEU A 170 -3.62 -9.65 8.14
CA LEU A 170 -2.32 -9.74 7.46
C LEU A 170 -1.26 -8.86 8.12
N ALA A 171 -1.66 -7.70 8.66
CA ALA A 171 -0.79 -6.82 9.45
C ALA A 171 -0.39 -7.47 10.79
N GLU A 172 -1.34 -8.08 11.52
CA GLU A 172 -1.08 -8.84 12.74
C GLU A 172 -0.11 -10.00 12.50
N MET A 173 -0.23 -10.67 11.35
CA MET A 173 0.71 -11.73 10.92
C MET A 173 2.07 -11.16 10.51
N LYS A 174 2.27 -9.84 10.48
CA LYS A 174 3.48 -9.15 10.02
C LYS A 174 3.87 -9.47 8.57
N LYS A 175 2.89 -9.88 7.76
CA LYS A 175 3.06 -10.15 6.32
C LYS A 175 2.79 -8.90 5.49
N LEU A 176 1.76 -8.14 5.84
CA LEU A 176 1.43 -6.84 5.26
C LEU A 176 2.10 -5.75 6.09
N VAL A 177 2.98 -4.96 5.49
CA VAL A 177 3.75 -3.92 6.17
C VAL A 177 3.27 -2.51 5.86
N ALA A 178 2.59 -2.31 4.73
CA ALA A 178 1.88 -1.08 4.39
C ALA A 178 0.67 -1.42 3.52
N ALA A 179 -0.38 -0.64 3.66
CA ALA A 179 -1.56 -0.70 2.81
C ALA A 179 -2.26 0.67 2.78
N GLY A 180 -3.03 0.90 1.74
CA GLY A 180 -3.88 2.08 1.70
C GLY A 180 -4.44 2.38 0.33
N PRO A 181 -5.52 3.20 0.27
CA PRO A 181 -6.18 3.55 -0.96
C PRO A 181 -5.45 4.65 -1.72
N PHE A 182 -5.64 4.69 -3.05
CA PHE A 182 -5.41 5.89 -3.83
C PHE A 182 -6.59 6.85 -3.67
N GLY A 183 -6.29 8.14 -3.66
CA GLY A 183 -7.29 9.21 -3.47
C GLY A 183 -7.94 9.71 -4.77
N ASP A 184 -7.52 9.19 -5.91
CA ASP A 184 -8.11 9.49 -7.21
C ASP A 184 -9.16 8.46 -7.63
N ASP A 185 -9.93 8.80 -8.67
CA ASP A 185 -10.93 7.91 -9.26
C ASP A 185 -10.37 7.07 -10.42
N GLY A 186 -9.05 6.85 -10.43
CA GLY A 186 -8.35 6.08 -11.45
C GLY A 186 -8.65 4.58 -11.43
N GLN A 187 -7.93 3.87 -12.29
CA GLN A 187 -7.96 2.41 -12.35
C GLN A 187 -7.31 1.78 -11.11
N LEU A 188 -6.28 2.42 -10.56
CA LEU A 188 -5.64 2.03 -9.30
C LEU A 188 -6.54 2.39 -8.12
N ARG A 189 -6.78 1.43 -7.22
CA ARG A 189 -7.65 1.61 -6.05
C ARG A 189 -6.89 1.66 -4.74
N GLY A 190 -5.74 1.00 -4.66
CA GLY A 190 -4.89 0.97 -3.49
C GLY A 190 -3.69 0.09 -3.70
N ILE A 191 -2.90 -0.06 -2.64
CA ILE A 191 -1.76 -0.97 -2.66
C ILE A 191 -1.70 -1.83 -1.40
N PHE A 192 -1.05 -2.99 -1.55
CA PHE A 192 -0.47 -3.76 -0.47
C PHE A 192 1.05 -3.79 -0.62
N VAL A 193 1.78 -3.68 0.48
CA VAL A 193 3.22 -3.93 0.52
C VAL A 193 3.46 -5.11 1.44
N PHE A 194 3.92 -6.21 0.87
CA PHE A 194 4.18 -7.44 1.60
C PHE A 194 5.66 -7.65 1.89
N ARG A 195 5.95 -8.11 3.11
CA ARG A 195 7.24 -8.71 3.47
C ARG A 195 7.04 -10.22 3.57
N VAL A 196 7.23 -10.90 2.45
CA VAL A 196 7.06 -12.35 2.29
C VAL A 196 8.23 -12.93 1.52
N VAL A 197 8.39 -14.24 1.53
CA VAL A 197 9.57 -14.91 0.98
C VAL A 197 9.50 -15.18 -0.52
N SER A 198 8.29 -15.07 -1.14
CA SER A 198 8.10 -15.37 -2.56
C SER A 198 6.94 -14.61 -3.18
N LEU A 199 6.97 -14.48 -4.51
CA LEU A 199 5.87 -13.97 -5.31
C LEU A 199 4.60 -14.83 -5.14
N ASP A 200 4.74 -16.14 -5.04
CA ASP A 200 3.59 -17.05 -4.88
C ASP A 200 2.89 -16.83 -3.54
N GLU A 201 3.65 -16.55 -2.48
CA GLU A 201 3.06 -16.19 -1.18
C GLU A 201 2.31 -14.85 -1.28
N ALA A 202 2.89 -13.82 -1.92
CA ALA A 202 2.20 -12.54 -2.13
C ALA A 202 0.91 -12.71 -2.94
N LYS A 203 0.95 -13.52 -4.01
CA LYS A 203 -0.23 -13.87 -4.82
C LYS A 203 -1.31 -14.56 -4.00
N ALA A 204 -0.93 -15.58 -3.22
CA ALA A 204 -1.87 -16.34 -2.41
C ALA A 204 -2.57 -15.46 -1.35
N LEU A 205 -1.80 -14.60 -0.66
CA LEU A 205 -2.33 -13.68 0.34
C LEU A 205 -3.29 -12.66 -0.28
N THR A 206 -2.95 -12.11 -1.45
CA THR A 206 -3.80 -11.15 -2.17
C THR A 206 -5.06 -11.82 -2.72
N ALA A 207 -4.93 -13.02 -3.31
CA ALA A 207 -6.06 -13.78 -3.83
C ALA A 207 -7.05 -14.21 -2.72
N GLY A 208 -6.59 -14.29 -1.47
CA GLY A 208 -7.44 -14.53 -0.31
C GLY A 208 -8.25 -13.32 0.15
N ASP A 209 -8.06 -12.14 -0.45
CA ASP A 209 -8.80 -10.93 -0.08
C ASP A 209 -10.25 -10.99 -0.59
N PRO A 210 -11.26 -10.72 0.27
CA PRO A 210 -12.66 -10.79 -0.11
C PRO A 210 -13.04 -9.88 -1.28
N ALA A 211 -12.41 -8.72 -1.45
CA ALA A 211 -12.70 -7.83 -2.57
C ALA A 211 -12.11 -8.35 -3.88
N VAL A 212 -10.97 -9.06 -3.82
CA VAL A 212 -10.38 -9.76 -4.96
C VAL A 212 -11.23 -10.99 -5.32
N GLN A 213 -11.61 -11.80 -4.34
CA GLN A 213 -12.48 -12.97 -4.54
C GLN A 213 -13.84 -12.61 -5.14
N ALA A 214 -14.40 -11.48 -4.74
CA ALA A 214 -15.65 -10.97 -5.29
C ALA A 214 -15.51 -10.39 -6.71
N GLY A 215 -14.30 -10.27 -7.24
CA GLY A 215 -14.01 -9.65 -8.53
C GLY A 215 -14.17 -8.12 -8.55
N ARG A 216 -14.31 -7.48 -7.37
CA ARG A 216 -14.34 -6.01 -7.28
C ARG A 216 -12.96 -5.41 -7.44
N LEU A 217 -11.92 -6.11 -6.97
CA LEU A 217 -10.53 -5.75 -7.18
C LEU A 217 -9.84 -6.83 -8.00
N ALA A 218 -8.91 -6.40 -8.85
CA ALA A 218 -7.90 -7.22 -9.47
C ALA A 218 -6.54 -6.85 -8.88
N MET A 219 -5.50 -7.63 -9.17
CA MET A 219 -4.17 -7.45 -8.61
C MET A 219 -3.10 -7.47 -9.70
N GLU A 220 -2.14 -6.55 -9.57
CA GLU A 220 -0.88 -6.55 -10.31
C GLU A 220 0.25 -6.53 -9.29
N ILE A 221 1.19 -7.47 -9.36
CA ILE A 221 2.20 -7.69 -8.32
C ILE A 221 3.58 -7.51 -8.87
N HIS A 222 4.39 -6.68 -8.20
CA HIS A 222 5.76 -6.39 -8.54
C HIS A 222 6.70 -6.79 -7.40
N GLN A 223 7.85 -7.38 -7.73
CA GLN A 223 8.95 -7.47 -6.78
C GLN A 223 9.61 -6.10 -6.69
N TRP A 224 9.49 -5.50 -5.53
CA TRP A 224 9.96 -4.15 -5.25
C TRP A 224 11.18 -4.17 -4.34
N MET A 225 12.31 -3.68 -4.84
CA MET A 225 13.55 -3.57 -4.09
C MET A 225 13.56 -2.25 -3.34
N VAL A 226 13.60 -2.29 -2.02
CA VAL A 226 13.57 -1.08 -1.18
C VAL A 226 14.79 -1.01 -0.28
N PRO A 227 15.23 0.20 0.13
CA PRO A 227 16.31 0.32 1.09
C PRO A 227 15.96 -0.33 2.42
N ASP A 228 16.89 -1.11 2.96
CA ASP A 228 16.74 -1.78 4.26
C ASP A 228 16.52 -0.76 5.38
N GLY A 229 15.69 -1.13 6.36
CA GLY A 229 15.34 -0.31 7.53
C GLY A 229 14.23 0.74 7.28
N ILE A 230 13.82 1.02 6.04
CA ILE A 230 12.76 2.01 5.73
C ILE A 230 11.38 1.53 6.20
N LEU A 231 11.08 0.26 6.02
CA LEU A 231 9.83 -0.36 6.48
C LEU A 231 9.98 -0.95 7.89
N PRO A 232 8.92 -0.97 8.71
CA PRO A 232 8.97 -1.49 10.10
C PRO A 232 9.33 -2.95 10.20
#